data_1706acc66ee35d85cbd2839da972efb3
#
_entry.id   1706acc66ee35d85cbd2839da972efb3
#
_cell.length_a   1.000
_cell.length_b   1.000
_cell.length_c   1.000
_cell.angle_alpha   90.00
_cell.angle_beta   90.00
_cell.angle_gamma   90.00
#
_symmetry.space_group_name_H-M   'P 1'
#
loop_
_entity.id
_entity.type
_entity.pdbx_description
1 polymer ?
#
loop_
_entity_poly.entity_id
_entity_poly.type
_entity_poly.pdbx_seq_one_letter_code
_entity_poly.pdbx_strand_id
1 'polypeptide(L)'
;MKTTIDAHQTGAGISTSAGIPDFRSPDTGLYANLSRLNLPYAEAVFDISFFRTNPLPFYTLAQELYPGRYRPTITHSFVRLLHDKGLLLKAFTQNIDCLEREAGVPDDKIVEAHGSFARQSCIDCRTHYPDNLMK
;
A
#
# COMPACT_ATOMS: atom_id res chain seq x y z
N MET A 1 -27.74 14.63 -15.72
CA MET A 1 -26.99 13.36 -15.56
C MET A 1 -25.69 13.67 -14.82
N LYS A 2 -25.49 13.18 -13.59
CA LYS A 2 -24.18 13.29 -12.95
C LYS A 2 -23.25 12.27 -13.61
N THR A 3 -22.23 12.72 -14.30
CA THR A 3 -21.19 11.83 -14.83
C THR A 3 -20.40 11.33 -13.62
N THR A 4 -20.59 10.06 -13.27
CA THR A 4 -19.78 9.39 -12.23
C THR A 4 -18.46 9.02 -12.88
N ILE A 5 -17.34 9.36 -12.24
CA ILE A 5 -16.03 8.87 -12.69
C ILE A 5 -15.91 7.45 -12.16
N ASP A 6 -16.06 6.48 -13.04
CA ASP A 6 -15.87 5.08 -12.72
C ASP A 6 -14.38 4.81 -12.45
N ALA A 7 -14.10 4.20 -11.30
CA ALA A 7 -12.86 3.51 -10.97
C ALA A 7 -11.54 4.20 -11.37
N HIS A 8 -10.94 4.95 -10.47
CA HIS A 8 -9.53 5.33 -10.57
C HIS A 8 -8.65 4.14 -10.18
N GLN A 9 -7.85 3.64 -11.12
CA GLN A 9 -6.80 2.67 -10.82
C GLN A 9 -5.49 3.42 -10.58
N THR A 10 -4.88 3.20 -9.42
CA THR A 10 -3.62 3.84 -9.01
C THR A 10 -2.53 2.79 -8.77
N GLY A 11 -1.29 3.21 -8.87
CA GLY A 11 -0.11 2.39 -8.66
C GLY A 11 1.05 3.22 -8.10
N ALA A 12 2.24 2.64 -7.96
CA ALA A 12 3.39 3.21 -7.25
C ALA A 12 3.75 4.64 -7.69
N GLY A 13 3.52 4.99 -8.96
CA GLY A 13 3.82 6.31 -9.49
C GLY A 13 3.13 7.48 -8.80
N ILE A 14 1.99 7.28 -8.15
CA ILE A 14 1.31 8.37 -7.40
C ILE A 14 1.94 8.64 -6.03
N SER A 15 2.78 7.73 -5.53
CA SER A 15 3.41 7.81 -4.21
C SER A 15 4.88 8.20 -4.26
N THR A 16 5.49 8.27 -5.45
CA THR A 16 6.92 8.63 -5.59
C THR A 16 7.23 10.03 -5.08
N SER A 17 6.34 10.99 -5.32
CA SER A 17 6.50 12.36 -4.79
C SER A 17 6.26 12.47 -3.28
N ALA A 18 5.73 11.44 -2.63
CA ALA A 18 5.68 11.33 -1.18
C ALA A 18 7.02 10.85 -0.58
N GLY A 19 7.97 10.43 -1.41
CA GLY A 19 9.25 9.87 -1.01
C GLY A 19 9.25 8.34 -0.91
N ILE A 20 8.17 7.67 -1.30
CA ILE A 20 8.13 6.21 -1.38
C ILE A 20 8.78 5.79 -2.71
N PRO A 21 9.90 5.04 -2.68
CA PRO A 21 10.50 4.56 -3.91
C PRO A 21 9.55 3.61 -4.63
N ASP A 22 9.58 3.63 -5.95
CA ASP A 22 8.88 2.59 -6.71
C ASP A 22 9.55 1.22 -6.48
N PHE A 23 8.90 0.16 -6.96
CA PHE A 23 9.39 -1.20 -6.70
C PHE A 23 10.61 -1.57 -7.55
N ARG A 24 10.74 -1.05 -8.78
CA ARG A 24 11.59 -1.59 -9.83
C ARG A 24 12.69 -0.67 -10.34
N SER A 25 12.72 0.59 -9.94
CA SER A 25 13.79 1.51 -10.40
C SER A 25 15.17 0.96 -10.05
N PRO A 26 16.11 0.94 -10.99
CA PRO A 26 17.48 0.54 -10.70
C PRO A 26 18.07 1.41 -9.59
N ASP A 27 18.77 0.80 -8.66
CA ASP A 27 19.52 1.42 -7.56
C ASP A 27 18.69 2.14 -6.48
N THR A 28 17.52 2.66 -6.82
CA THR A 28 16.66 3.43 -5.90
C THR A 28 15.34 2.73 -5.57
N GLY A 29 14.95 1.75 -6.34
CA GLY A 29 13.73 0.99 -6.14
C GLY A 29 13.77 0.14 -4.87
N LEU A 30 12.60 -0.20 -4.38
CA LEU A 30 12.44 -0.98 -3.16
C LEU A 30 13.15 -2.33 -3.22
N TYR A 31 13.10 -3.00 -4.38
CA TYR A 31 13.78 -4.29 -4.60
C TYR A 31 15.31 -4.17 -4.54
N ALA A 32 15.89 -3.07 -4.99
CA ALA A 32 17.34 -2.83 -4.87
C ALA A 32 17.74 -2.75 -3.39
N ASN A 33 16.96 -2.09 -2.56
CA ASN A 33 17.19 -1.99 -1.12
C ASN A 33 17.02 -3.33 -0.39
N LEU A 34 16.15 -4.20 -0.89
CA LEU A 34 15.91 -5.54 -0.32
C LEU A 34 16.91 -6.60 -0.81
N SER A 35 17.72 -6.31 -1.83
CA SER A 35 18.67 -7.28 -2.41
C SER A 35 19.64 -7.86 -1.37
N ARG A 36 20.02 -7.06 -0.38
CA ARG A 36 20.90 -7.49 0.76
C ARG A 36 20.24 -8.48 1.72
N LEU A 37 18.94 -8.73 1.60
CA LEU A 37 18.20 -9.66 2.47
C LEU A 37 18.16 -11.09 1.91
N ASN A 38 18.97 -11.40 0.90
CA ASN A 38 19.10 -12.72 0.27
C ASN A 38 17.76 -13.31 -0.18
N LEU A 39 16.93 -12.50 -0.81
CA LEU A 39 15.69 -12.96 -1.43
C LEU A 39 16.00 -13.88 -2.62
N PRO A 40 15.32 -15.01 -2.79
CA PRO A 40 15.51 -15.89 -3.95
C PRO A 40 15.10 -15.20 -5.27
N TYR A 41 14.15 -14.28 -5.21
CA TYR A 41 13.73 -13.36 -6.28
C TYR A 41 13.08 -12.12 -5.60
N ALA A 42 13.04 -11.00 -6.29
CA ALA A 42 12.64 -9.72 -5.68
C ALA A 42 11.24 -9.75 -5.06
N GLU A 43 10.27 -10.36 -5.74
CA GLU A 43 8.88 -10.43 -5.32
C GLU A 43 8.64 -11.43 -4.16
N ALA A 44 9.64 -12.24 -3.78
CA ALA A 44 9.52 -13.20 -2.68
C ALA A 44 9.13 -12.54 -1.36
N VAL A 45 9.45 -11.25 -1.18
CA VAL A 45 9.04 -10.48 -0.01
C VAL A 45 7.52 -10.45 0.20
N PHE A 46 6.73 -10.61 -0.88
CA PHE A 46 5.27 -10.66 -0.84
C PHE A 46 4.69 -12.08 -0.93
N ASP A 47 5.55 -13.10 -1.05
CA ASP A 47 5.12 -14.49 -1.13
C ASP A 47 4.82 -15.04 0.26
N ILE A 48 3.58 -15.49 0.48
CA ILE A 48 3.13 -16.01 1.77
C ILE A 48 3.88 -17.29 2.18
N SER A 49 4.31 -18.10 1.20
CA SER A 49 5.07 -19.32 1.47
C SER A 49 6.50 -18.97 1.92
N PHE A 50 7.10 -17.96 1.30
CA PHE A 50 8.39 -17.44 1.73
C PHE A 50 8.28 -16.77 3.10
N PHE A 51 7.24 -15.97 3.35
CA PHE A 51 7.00 -15.36 4.65
C PHE A 51 6.89 -16.39 5.79
N ARG A 52 6.31 -17.57 5.54
CA ARG A 52 6.23 -18.66 6.54
C ARG A 52 7.59 -19.21 6.93
N THR A 53 8.55 -19.18 6.03
CA THR A 53 9.92 -19.70 6.28
C THR A 53 10.87 -18.61 6.75
N ASN A 54 10.76 -17.40 6.22
CA ASN A 54 11.58 -16.24 6.58
C ASN A 54 10.78 -14.95 6.53
N PRO A 55 10.14 -14.51 7.64
CA PRO A 55 9.34 -13.31 7.67
C PRO A 55 10.16 -12.00 7.74
N LEU A 56 11.47 -12.08 8.03
CA LEU A 56 12.31 -10.91 8.26
C LEU A 56 12.31 -9.89 7.11
N PRO A 57 12.44 -10.29 5.84
CA PRO A 57 12.39 -9.35 4.72
C PRO A 57 11.07 -8.56 4.65
N PHE A 58 9.95 -9.22 4.90
CA PHE A 58 8.65 -8.56 4.93
C PHE A 58 8.55 -7.53 6.06
N TYR A 59 9.01 -7.86 7.25
CA TYR A 59 8.99 -6.92 8.38
C TYR A 59 9.95 -5.75 8.17
N THR A 60 11.09 -5.97 7.52
CA THR A 60 12.00 -4.88 7.15
C THR A 60 11.32 -3.91 6.19
N LEU A 61 10.63 -4.43 5.17
CA LEU A 61 9.83 -3.64 4.25
C LEU A 61 8.69 -2.92 4.97
N ALA A 62 7.98 -3.63 5.85
CA ALA A 62 6.86 -3.06 6.60
C ALA A 62 7.29 -1.87 7.46
N GLN A 63 8.45 -1.91 8.09
CA GLN A 63 8.99 -0.78 8.85
C GLN A 63 9.23 0.46 7.98
N GLU A 64 9.63 0.29 6.73
CA GLU A 64 9.84 1.40 5.79
C GLU A 64 8.53 1.99 5.29
N LEU A 65 7.51 1.16 5.04
CA LEU A 65 6.25 1.55 4.41
C LEU A 65 5.10 1.74 5.40
N TYR A 66 5.34 1.57 6.70
CA TYR A 66 4.26 1.61 7.69
C TYR A 66 3.48 2.94 7.66
N PRO A 67 2.14 2.90 7.77
CA PRO A 67 1.31 4.09 7.75
C PRO A 67 1.73 5.16 8.77
N GLY A 68 1.64 6.43 8.36
CA GLY A 68 2.01 7.59 9.19
C GLY A 68 3.43 8.11 8.95
N ARG A 69 4.27 7.41 8.18
CA ARG A 69 5.62 7.88 7.83
C ARG A 69 5.63 8.85 6.66
N TYR A 70 4.73 8.66 5.71
CA TYR A 70 4.62 9.44 4.48
C TYR A 70 3.33 10.23 4.45
N ARG A 71 3.28 11.29 3.66
CA ARG A 71 2.09 12.13 3.50
C ARG A 71 1.48 11.94 2.12
N PRO A 72 0.13 12.01 2.01
CA PRO A 72 -0.54 11.97 0.73
C PRO A 72 -0.02 13.02 -0.24
N THR A 73 0.08 12.64 -1.51
CA THR A 73 0.43 13.54 -2.60
C THR A 73 -0.79 14.31 -3.10
N ILE A 74 -0.58 15.25 -4.02
CA ILE A 74 -1.65 15.98 -4.71
C ILE A 74 -2.62 15.01 -5.40
N THR A 75 -2.10 13.91 -5.97
CA THR A 75 -2.94 12.90 -6.63
C THR A 75 -3.88 12.21 -5.64
N HIS A 76 -3.42 11.85 -4.45
CA HIS A 76 -4.29 11.30 -3.40
C HIS A 76 -5.35 12.32 -2.96
N SER A 77 -4.96 13.58 -2.80
CA SER A 77 -5.90 14.67 -2.47
C SER A 77 -6.93 14.90 -3.58
N PHE A 78 -6.54 14.69 -4.84
CA PHE A 78 -7.49 14.76 -5.96
C PHE A 78 -8.53 13.65 -5.90
N VAL A 79 -8.14 12.40 -5.59
CA VAL A 79 -9.08 11.30 -5.40
C VAL A 79 -10.06 11.61 -4.26
N ARG A 80 -9.57 12.18 -3.16
CA ARG A 80 -10.43 12.66 -2.07
C ARG A 80 -11.39 13.75 -2.55
N LEU A 81 -10.93 14.72 -3.32
CA LEU A 81 -11.79 15.77 -3.88
C LEU A 81 -12.91 15.19 -4.76
N LEU A 82 -12.62 14.16 -5.57
CA LEU A 82 -13.64 13.46 -6.35
C LEU A 82 -14.71 12.85 -5.46
N HIS A 83 -14.31 12.26 -4.33
CA HIS A 83 -15.26 11.75 -3.33
C HIS A 83 -16.14 12.88 -2.77
N ASP A 84 -15.53 13.96 -2.32
CA ASP A 84 -16.25 15.11 -1.71
C ASP A 84 -17.25 15.77 -2.69
N LYS A 85 -16.96 15.70 -3.99
CA LYS A 85 -17.87 16.14 -5.06
C LYS A 85 -18.94 15.10 -5.44
N GLY A 86 -18.94 13.94 -4.82
CA GLY A 86 -19.86 12.85 -5.13
C GLY A 86 -19.65 12.25 -6.54
N LEU A 87 -18.43 12.34 -7.05
CA LEU A 87 -18.03 11.86 -8.38
C LEU A 87 -17.29 10.52 -8.32
N LEU A 88 -16.72 10.15 -7.17
CA LEU A 88 -15.98 8.92 -6.99
C LEU A 88 -16.91 7.73 -6.73
N LEU A 89 -16.93 6.74 -7.60
CA LEU A 89 -17.59 5.45 -7.37
C LEU A 89 -16.71 4.58 -6.46
N LYS A 90 -15.53 4.24 -6.92
CA LYS A 90 -14.49 3.48 -6.20
C LYS A 90 -13.08 3.92 -6.63
N ALA A 91 -12.13 3.83 -5.72
CA ALA A 91 -10.71 3.96 -5.98
C ALA A 91 -10.05 2.58 -5.88
N PHE A 92 -9.47 2.10 -6.96
CA PHE A 92 -8.71 0.85 -6.98
C PHE A 92 -7.24 1.18 -6.88
N THR A 93 -6.57 0.67 -5.86
CA THR A 93 -5.13 0.87 -5.69
C THR A 93 -4.39 -0.46 -5.70
N GLN A 94 -3.22 -0.48 -6.34
CA GLN A 94 -2.24 -1.56 -6.23
C GLN A 94 -1.22 -1.26 -5.13
N ASN A 95 -1.26 -0.06 -4.57
CA ASN A 95 -0.35 0.35 -3.51
C ASN A 95 -0.78 -0.24 -2.16
N ILE A 96 0.20 -0.44 -1.30
CA ILE A 96 0.01 -0.96 0.06
C ILE A 96 0.31 0.09 1.13
N ASP A 97 0.62 1.34 0.72
CA ASP A 97 1.08 2.44 1.56
C ASP A 97 -0.03 3.13 2.37
N CYS A 98 -1.29 2.84 2.09
CA CYS A 98 -2.47 3.42 2.73
C CYS A 98 -2.65 4.93 2.54
N LEU A 99 -1.98 5.57 1.58
CA LEU A 99 -2.05 7.03 1.41
C LEU A 99 -3.41 7.52 0.92
N GLU A 100 -4.20 6.71 0.25
CA GLU A 100 -5.60 7.03 -0.07
C GLU A 100 -6.43 7.22 1.23
N ARG A 101 -6.23 6.35 2.23
CA ARG A 101 -6.88 6.45 3.55
C ARG A 101 -6.42 7.69 4.29
N GLU A 102 -5.11 7.92 4.30
CA GLU A 102 -4.50 9.09 4.94
C GLU A 102 -4.98 10.41 4.30
N ALA A 103 -5.25 10.42 2.99
CA ALA A 103 -5.89 11.53 2.30
C ALA A 103 -7.37 11.73 2.69
N GLY A 104 -7.95 10.78 3.42
CA GLY A 104 -9.33 10.82 3.90
C GLY A 104 -10.36 10.24 2.92
N VAL A 105 -9.95 9.43 1.94
CA VAL A 105 -10.89 8.64 1.14
C VAL A 105 -11.52 7.58 2.04
N PRO A 106 -12.86 7.46 2.11
CA PRO A 106 -13.52 6.47 2.99
C PRO A 106 -13.19 5.03 2.60
N ASP A 107 -13.11 4.16 3.59
CA ASP A 107 -12.78 2.73 3.43
C ASP A 107 -13.70 2.00 2.44
N ASP A 108 -15.00 2.32 2.49
CA ASP A 108 -15.97 1.74 1.57
C ASP A 108 -15.78 2.17 0.11
N LYS A 109 -14.94 3.19 -0.13
CA LYS A 109 -14.60 3.67 -1.48
C LYS A 109 -13.28 3.14 -2.00
N ILE A 110 -12.45 2.51 -1.16
CA ILE A 110 -11.13 2.00 -1.54
C ILE A 110 -11.20 0.49 -1.79
N VAL A 111 -10.55 0.05 -2.85
CA VAL A 111 -10.30 -1.37 -3.16
C VAL A 111 -8.78 -1.57 -3.26
N GLU A 112 -8.22 -2.21 -2.25
CA GLU A 112 -6.78 -2.52 -2.15
C GLU A 112 -6.50 -3.87 -2.82
N ALA A 113 -6.13 -3.84 -4.10
CA ALA A 113 -5.98 -5.05 -4.93
C ALA A 113 -4.88 -6.00 -4.42
N HIS A 114 -3.85 -5.47 -3.78
CA HIS A 114 -2.72 -6.23 -3.22
C HIS A 114 -2.72 -6.28 -1.68
N GLY A 115 -3.86 -5.93 -1.05
CA GLY A 115 -3.91 -5.74 0.39
C GLY A 115 -3.26 -4.43 0.83
N SER A 116 -3.07 -4.27 2.14
CA SER A 116 -2.42 -3.09 2.71
C SER A 116 -1.97 -3.35 4.15
N PHE A 117 -1.23 -2.39 4.71
CA PHE A 117 -0.88 -2.38 6.13
C PHE A 117 -2.02 -1.86 7.05
N ALA A 118 -3.19 -1.53 6.51
CA ALA A 118 -4.31 -1.03 7.31
C ALA A 118 -4.93 -2.08 8.22
N ARG A 119 -4.73 -3.36 7.93
CA ARG A 119 -5.27 -4.47 8.73
C ARG A 119 -4.29 -5.62 8.77
N GLN A 120 -4.16 -6.23 9.96
CA GLN A 120 -3.32 -7.40 10.17
C GLN A 120 -4.15 -8.56 10.69
N SER A 121 -3.82 -9.75 10.26
CA SER A 121 -4.46 -10.99 10.71
C SER A 121 -3.45 -12.13 10.79
N CYS A 122 -3.67 -13.04 11.71
CA CYS A 122 -2.88 -14.26 11.77
C CYS A 122 -3.00 -15.03 10.44
N ILE A 123 -1.86 -15.50 9.90
CA ILE A 123 -1.84 -16.21 8.61
C ILE A 123 -2.51 -17.60 8.70
N ASP A 124 -2.61 -18.17 9.89
CA ASP A 124 -3.18 -19.50 10.11
C ASP A 124 -4.66 -19.44 10.49
N CYS A 125 -4.99 -18.76 11.60
CA CYS A 125 -6.37 -18.73 12.10
C CYS A 125 -7.20 -17.53 11.65
N ARG A 126 -6.62 -16.59 10.89
CA ARG A 126 -7.27 -15.37 10.40
C ARG A 126 -7.78 -14.42 11.49
N THR A 127 -7.44 -14.66 12.74
CA THR A 127 -7.79 -13.74 13.83
C THR A 127 -7.18 -12.36 13.54
N HIS A 128 -8.02 -11.34 13.62
CA HIS A 128 -7.58 -9.95 13.45
C HIS A 128 -6.68 -9.53 14.62
N TYR A 129 -5.59 -8.85 14.30
CA TYR A 129 -4.66 -8.30 15.28
C TYR A 129 -4.81 -6.79 15.35
N PRO A 130 -4.94 -6.20 16.54
CA PRO A 130 -5.03 -4.75 16.72
C PRO A 130 -3.73 -4.05 16.30
N ASP A 131 -3.84 -2.90 15.62
CA ASP A 131 -2.70 -2.16 15.08
C ASP A 131 -1.71 -1.71 16.15
N ASN A 132 -2.20 -1.41 17.36
CA ASN A 132 -1.36 -0.98 18.49
C ASN A 132 -0.43 -2.06 19.04
N LEU A 133 -0.61 -3.33 18.64
CA LEU A 133 0.25 -4.44 19.02
C LEU A 133 1.34 -4.76 17.97
N MET A 134 1.31 -4.07 16.83
CA MET A 134 2.25 -4.29 15.72
C MET A 134 3.30 -3.16 15.59
N LYS A 135 3.26 -2.17 16.47
CA LYS A 135 4.21 -1.04 16.51
C LYS A 135 5.41 -1.35 17.35
#